data_2f011934b36a4b9925f3a6493d322c54
#
_entry.id   2f011934b36a4b9925f3a6493d322c54
#
_cell.length_a   1.000
_cell.length_b   1.000
_cell.length_c   1.000
_cell.angle_alpha   90.00
_cell.angle_beta   90.00
_cell.angle_gamma   90.00
#
_symmetry.space_group_name_H-M   'P 1'
#
loop_
_entity.id
_entity.type
_entity.pdbx_description
1 polymer ?
#
loop_
_entity_poly.entity_id
_entity_poly.type
_entity_poly.pdbx_seq_one_letter_code
_entity_poly.pdbx_strand_id
1 'polypeptide(L)'
;RVLISTASLRTLAEGWSETYGVKNGPFLFESYVKGWTEIDFLTCDYKLDTDAAVKELLHQLLLRQSGEIDAPLNCYRNGKLFSIGDTYVEVDFDNQQLTFFKHGQMVLNSNVVTGKLDGHQTPVGLYYSHNKQTNCVLVGPDFRVFVNYWISIIYDVIGFHDASWRSVFGGEYYVNDGSHGCINTPDAAMKYLFYNLDDNTPVLMYGRNTWYDVNDPSASPVTKDPIHGQTAK
;
A
#
# COMPACT_ATOMS: atom_id res chain seq x y z
N ARG A 1 20.01 15.71 43.43
CA ARG A 1 19.14 14.62 42.96
C ARG A 1 18.06 15.23 42.09
N VAL A 2 18.04 14.91 40.81
CA VAL A 2 16.98 15.35 39.90
C VAL A 2 15.86 14.34 39.99
N LEU A 3 14.67 14.80 40.36
CA LEU A 3 13.45 13.98 40.35
C LEU A 3 12.75 14.27 39.01
N ILE A 4 12.58 13.25 38.21
CA ILE A 4 11.87 13.33 36.94
C ILE A 4 10.47 12.78 37.16
N SER A 5 9.47 13.61 36.90
CA SER A 5 8.06 13.22 36.95
C SER A 5 7.59 12.72 35.61
N THR A 6 7.02 11.53 35.56
CA THR A 6 6.35 11.01 34.34
C THR A 6 5.22 11.92 33.89
N ALA A 7 4.52 12.59 34.83
CA ALA A 7 3.49 13.57 34.48
C ALA A 7 4.07 14.77 33.74
N SER A 8 5.21 15.29 34.17
CA SER A 8 5.88 16.41 33.45
C SER A 8 6.36 16.00 32.05
N LEU A 9 6.87 14.78 31.90
CA LEU A 9 7.25 14.27 30.57
C LEU A 9 6.00 14.09 29.67
N ARG A 10 4.89 13.66 30.23
CA ARG A 10 3.63 13.55 29.49
C ARG A 10 3.14 14.92 29.01
N THR A 11 3.09 15.91 29.88
CA THR A 11 2.70 17.29 29.49
C THR A 11 3.60 17.84 28.41
N LEU A 12 4.92 17.57 28.47
CA LEU A 12 5.86 17.96 27.44
C LEU A 12 5.56 17.26 26.09
N ALA A 13 5.34 15.95 26.11
CA ALA A 13 5.04 15.17 24.90
C ALA A 13 3.67 15.58 24.29
N GLU A 14 2.67 15.86 25.10
CA GLU A 14 1.38 16.39 24.65
C GLU A 14 1.53 17.74 23.97
N GLY A 15 2.29 18.67 24.56
CA GLY A 15 2.59 19.95 23.94
C GLY A 15 3.36 19.82 22.62
N TRP A 16 4.26 18.88 22.49
CA TRP A 16 4.93 18.57 21.22
C TRP A 16 3.96 18.00 20.20
N SER A 17 3.06 17.11 20.61
CA SER A 17 2.05 16.55 19.70
C SER A 17 1.12 17.62 19.11
N GLU A 18 0.76 18.63 19.90
CA GLU A 18 -0.03 19.78 19.45
C GLU A 18 0.75 20.71 18.53
N THR A 19 2.04 20.96 18.85
CA THR A 19 2.87 21.92 18.13
C THR A 19 3.40 21.39 16.79
N TYR A 20 3.78 20.12 16.76
CA TYR A 20 4.48 19.51 15.64
C TYR A 20 3.65 18.43 14.90
N GLY A 21 2.39 18.26 15.26
CA GLY A 21 1.48 17.38 14.53
C GLY A 21 1.30 17.84 13.07
N VAL A 22 1.28 16.89 12.15
CA VAL A 22 1.10 17.14 10.72
C VAL A 22 -0.34 16.80 10.33
N LYS A 23 -1.01 17.71 9.65
CA LYS A 23 -2.34 17.46 9.07
C LYS A 23 -2.23 17.17 7.59
N ASN A 24 -2.99 16.18 7.13
CA ASN A 24 -3.02 15.77 5.73
C ASN A 24 -1.62 15.50 5.14
N GLY A 25 -0.70 14.99 5.95
CA GLY A 25 0.60 14.54 5.48
C GLY A 25 0.48 13.29 4.61
N PRO A 26 1.45 13.02 3.72
CA PRO A 26 1.47 11.80 2.94
C PRO A 26 1.52 10.57 3.87
N PHE A 27 0.87 9.48 3.48
CA PHE A 27 1.00 8.23 4.21
C PHE A 27 2.35 7.60 3.89
N LEU A 28 3.21 7.51 4.92
CA LEU A 28 4.51 6.87 4.82
C LEU A 28 4.39 5.40 5.21
N PHE A 29 4.92 4.56 4.36
CA PHE A 29 4.93 3.11 4.51
C PHE A 29 6.34 2.57 4.34
N GLU A 30 6.77 1.69 5.23
CA GLU A 30 8.06 1.01 5.10
C GLU A 30 7.89 -0.23 4.22
N SER A 31 8.10 -0.04 2.91
CA SER A 31 8.04 -1.09 1.91
C SER A 31 9.20 -2.08 2.08
N TYR A 32 8.93 -3.35 1.87
CA TYR A 32 9.95 -4.41 1.87
C TYR A 32 11.03 -4.18 0.80
N VAL A 33 10.64 -3.66 -0.37
CA VAL A 33 11.53 -3.51 -1.52
C VAL A 33 12.28 -2.18 -1.51
N LYS A 34 11.59 -1.08 -1.16
CA LYS A 34 12.10 0.30 -1.31
C LYS A 34 12.46 0.98 0.01
N GLY A 35 12.10 0.40 1.16
CA GLY A 35 12.13 1.12 2.42
C GLY A 35 11.03 2.17 2.49
N TRP A 36 11.27 3.30 3.16
CA TRP A 36 10.25 4.33 3.35
C TRP A 36 9.74 4.89 2.02
N THR A 37 8.46 4.72 1.79
CA THR A 37 7.76 5.05 0.55
C THR A 37 6.46 5.76 0.87
N GLU A 38 6.12 6.78 0.09
CA GLU A 38 4.81 7.42 0.12
C GLU A 38 3.82 6.61 -0.70
N ILE A 39 2.60 6.46 -0.18
CA ILE A 39 1.50 5.88 -0.93
C ILE A 39 0.66 7.03 -1.48
N ASP A 40 0.69 7.18 -2.79
CA ASP A 40 -0.01 8.24 -3.49
C ASP A 40 -1.51 8.26 -3.15
N PHE A 41 -2.07 9.47 -3.01
CA PHE A 41 -3.47 9.75 -2.68
C PHE A 41 -3.93 9.23 -1.31
N LEU A 42 -3.02 8.76 -0.48
CA LEU A 42 -3.31 8.37 0.88
C LEU A 42 -2.70 9.40 1.82
N THR A 43 -3.53 10.15 2.54
CA THR A 43 -3.08 11.13 3.51
C THR A 43 -3.51 10.77 4.92
N CYS A 44 -2.71 11.20 5.88
CA CYS A 44 -2.92 11.00 7.30
C CYS A 44 -2.68 12.28 8.10
N ASP A 45 -3.36 12.40 9.22
CA ASP A 45 -2.95 13.31 10.28
C ASP A 45 -1.97 12.56 11.19
N TYR A 46 -0.77 13.10 11.36
CA TYR A 46 0.23 12.52 12.25
C TYR A 46 0.25 13.25 13.58
N LYS A 47 0.25 12.50 14.66
CA LYS A 47 0.40 12.99 16.02
C LYS A 47 1.42 12.13 16.76
N LEU A 48 2.14 12.75 17.69
CA LEU A 48 3.07 12.03 18.55
C LEU A 48 2.28 11.00 19.39
N ASP A 49 2.77 9.77 19.43
CA ASP A 49 2.34 8.78 20.42
C ASP A 49 2.94 9.18 21.78
N THR A 50 2.15 9.87 22.58
CA THR A 50 2.61 10.42 23.86
C THR A 50 3.05 9.36 24.84
N ASP A 51 2.43 8.18 24.84
CA ASP A 51 2.81 7.08 25.73
C ASP A 51 4.15 6.47 25.33
N ALA A 52 4.33 6.21 24.05
CA ALA A 52 5.60 5.72 23.52
C ALA A 52 6.73 6.75 23.70
N ALA A 53 6.44 8.02 23.45
CA ALA A 53 7.41 9.11 23.64
C ALA A 53 7.85 9.24 25.10
N VAL A 54 6.93 9.21 26.06
CA VAL A 54 7.25 9.24 27.49
C VAL A 54 8.10 8.04 27.90
N LYS A 55 7.77 6.85 27.41
CA LYS A 55 8.54 5.63 27.67
C LYS A 55 9.98 5.75 27.17
N GLU A 56 10.15 6.24 25.95
CA GLU A 56 11.48 6.41 25.36
C GLU A 56 12.28 7.50 26.08
N LEU A 57 11.69 8.65 26.38
CA LEU A 57 12.33 9.71 27.17
C LEU A 57 12.81 9.21 28.53
N LEU A 58 11.98 8.43 29.24
CA LEU A 58 12.36 7.82 30.50
C LEU A 58 13.55 6.87 30.33
N HIS A 59 13.54 6.05 29.29
CA HIS A 59 14.63 5.12 28.99
C HIS A 59 15.96 5.86 28.78
N GLN A 60 15.97 6.91 27.93
CA GLN A 60 17.16 7.71 27.68
C GLN A 60 17.67 8.43 28.95
N LEU A 61 16.77 8.99 29.75
CA LEU A 61 17.11 9.63 31.01
C LEU A 61 17.70 8.66 32.02
N LEU A 62 17.19 7.45 32.13
CA LEU A 62 17.71 6.40 33.01
C LEU A 62 19.11 5.95 32.59
N LEU A 63 19.36 5.86 31.29
CA LEU A 63 20.66 5.51 30.72
C LEU A 63 21.65 6.70 30.77
N ARG A 64 21.20 7.91 31.11
CA ARG A 64 21.97 9.16 31.05
C ARG A 64 22.56 9.39 29.68
N GLN A 65 21.84 9.01 28.63
CA GLN A 65 22.22 9.23 27.24
C GLN A 65 21.63 10.54 26.75
N SER A 66 22.38 11.22 25.90
CA SER A 66 21.91 12.37 25.11
C SER A 66 22.05 12.04 23.63
N GLY A 67 21.10 12.47 22.82
CA GLY A 67 21.08 12.22 21.39
C GLY A 67 19.74 12.54 20.78
N GLU A 68 19.61 12.24 19.51
CA GLU A 68 18.36 12.28 18.78
C GLU A 68 17.64 10.95 18.95
N ILE A 69 16.33 11.01 19.06
CA ILE A 69 15.44 9.85 19.07
C ILE A 69 14.35 10.07 18.03
N ASP A 70 14.00 9.03 17.32
CA ASP A 70 12.88 9.08 16.40
C ASP A 70 11.57 9.29 17.15
N ALA A 71 10.79 10.28 16.71
CA ALA A 71 9.51 10.56 17.32
C ALA A 71 8.51 9.45 16.95
N PRO A 72 7.96 8.72 17.93
CA PRO A 72 6.93 7.73 17.65
C PRO A 72 5.65 8.46 17.21
N LEU A 73 5.23 8.24 15.97
CA LEU A 73 4.07 8.91 15.39
C LEU A 73 2.92 7.93 15.18
N ASN A 74 1.73 8.36 15.56
CA ASN A 74 0.46 7.73 15.20
C ASN A 74 -0.14 8.43 13.98
N CYS A 75 -0.60 7.64 13.01
CA CYS A 75 -1.34 8.11 11.84
C CYS A 75 -2.85 8.02 12.11
N TYR A 76 -3.59 9.07 11.77
CA TYR A 76 -5.05 9.12 11.91
C TYR A 76 -5.70 9.45 10.57
N ARG A 77 -6.77 8.74 10.23
CA ARG A 77 -7.63 9.01 9.10
C ARG A 77 -9.07 9.20 9.56
N ASN A 78 -9.72 10.29 9.13
CA ASN A 78 -11.07 10.64 9.57
C ASN A 78 -11.21 10.63 11.11
N GLY A 79 -10.17 11.10 11.82
CA GLY A 79 -10.14 11.16 13.27
C GLY A 79 -9.95 9.82 13.99
N LYS A 80 -9.75 8.72 13.27
CA LYS A 80 -9.51 7.38 13.83
C LYS A 80 -8.07 6.96 13.61
N LEU A 81 -7.49 6.28 14.61
CA LEU A 81 -6.18 5.65 14.47
C LEU A 81 -6.19 4.72 13.26
N PHE A 82 -5.21 4.90 12.39
CA PHE A 82 -5.08 4.16 11.15
C PHE A 82 -3.78 3.35 11.12
N SER A 83 -3.89 2.10 10.74
CA SER A 83 -2.78 1.20 10.48
C SER A 83 -3.21 0.20 9.41
N ILE A 84 -2.29 -0.21 8.56
CA ILE A 84 -2.51 -1.31 7.62
C ILE A 84 -2.44 -2.68 8.30
N GLY A 85 -1.98 -2.72 9.57
CA GLY A 85 -1.77 -3.97 10.31
C GLY A 85 -0.52 -4.73 9.88
N ASP A 86 -0.46 -5.98 10.27
CA ASP A 86 0.66 -6.90 10.01
C ASP A 86 0.38 -7.93 8.91
N THR A 87 -0.82 -7.86 8.31
CA THR A 87 -1.28 -8.75 7.25
C THR A 87 -1.75 -7.90 6.08
N TYR A 88 -0.96 -7.88 5.01
CA TYR A 88 -1.21 -7.03 3.83
C TYR A 88 -0.43 -7.52 2.60
N VAL A 89 -0.82 -7.03 1.44
CA VAL A 89 -0.08 -7.21 0.18
C VAL A 89 0.48 -5.88 -0.26
N GLU A 90 1.71 -5.87 -0.73
CA GLU A 90 2.29 -4.75 -1.45
C GLU A 90 2.61 -5.13 -2.89
N VAL A 91 2.37 -4.20 -3.82
CA VAL A 91 2.72 -4.32 -5.23
C VAL A 91 3.56 -3.13 -5.63
N ASP A 92 4.85 -3.38 -5.84
CA ASP A 92 5.81 -2.39 -6.32
C ASP A 92 5.83 -2.39 -7.85
N PHE A 93 5.36 -1.32 -8.46
CA PHE A 93 5.29 -1.20 -9.92
C PHE A 93 6.65 -0.98 -10.57
N ASP A 94 7.59 -0.32 -9.88
CA ASP A 94 8.92 -0.09 -10.45
C ASP A 94 9.74 -1.38 -10.53
N ASN A 95 9.56 -2.26 -9.54
CA ASN A 95 10.25 -3.55 -9.49
C ASN A 95 9.38 -4.70 -10.02
N GLN A 96 8.11 -4.42 -10.36
CA GLN A 96 7.14 -5.44 -10.81
C GLN A 96 7.09 -6.62 -9.85
N GLN A 97 6.92 -6.32 -8.57
CA GLN A 97 7.00 -7.29 -7.50
C GLN A 97 5.78 -7.22 -6.59
N LEU A 98 5.22 -8.38 -6.26
CA LEU A 98 4.19 -8.60 -5.27
C LEU A 98 4.82 -9.25 -4.04
N THR A 99 4.58 -8.67 -2.86
CA THR A 99 4.98 -9.25 -1.57
C THR A 99 3.76 -9.35 -0.67
N PHE A 100 3.51 -10.54 -0.12
CA PHE A 100 2.43 -10.77 0.83
C PHE A 100 3.00 -11.04 2.22
N PHE A 101 2.57 -10.23 3.17
CA PHE A 101 2.83 -10.39 4.59
C PHE A 101 1.60 -10.94 5.31
N LYS A 102 1.80 -11.93 6.16
CA LYS A 102 0.76 -12.49 7.03
C LYS A 102 1.33 -12.60 8.45
N HIS A 103 0.66 -11.93 9.40
CA HIS A 103 1.10 -11.84 10.81
C HIS A 103 2.55 -11.34 10.94
N GLY A 104 2.91 -10.30 10.21
CA GLY A 104 4.23 -9.69 10.22
C GLY A 104 5.35 -10.50 9.53
N GLN A 105 5.01 -11.65 8.94
CA GLN A 105 5.96 -12.49 8.22
C GLN A 105 5.72 -12.43 6.71
N MET A 106 6.78 -12.28 5.93
CA MET A 106 6.70 -12.42 4.48
C MET A 106 6.46 -13.89 4.13
N VAL A 107 5.29 -14.18 3.56
CA VAL A 107 4.87 -15.53 3.18
C VAL A 107 4.87 -15.78 1.68
N LEU A 108 4.91 -14.72 0.88
CA LEU A 108 5.03 -14.80 -0.57
C LEU A 108 5.80 -13.58 -1.08
N ASN A 109 6.72 -13.81 -2.00
CA ASN A 109 7.33 -12.78 -2.82
C ASN A 109 7.40 -13.32 -4.25
N SER A 110 6.90 -12.55 -5.22
CA SER A 110 6.79 -12.98 -6.60
C SER A 110 6.92 -11.83 -7.58
N ASN A 111 7.60 -12.06 -8.69
CA ASN A 111 7.50 -11.16 -9.82
C ASN A 111 6.08 -11.21 -10.41
N VAL A 112 5.62 -10.06 -10.89
CA VAL A 112 4.30 -9.89 -11.53
C VAL A 112 4.44 -9.08 -12.82
N VAL A 113 3.35 -8.94 -13.56
CA VAL A 113 3.25 -7.96 -14.65
C VAL A 113 1.98 -7.14 -14.44
N THR A 114 2.13 -5.84 -14.24
CA THR A 114 1.04 -4.89 -14.04
C THR A 114 0.55 -4.31 -15.37
N GLY A 115 -0.35 -3.34 -15.28
CA GLY A 115 -0.94 -2.68 -16.45
C GLY A 115 0.07 -1.97 -17.33
N LYS A 116 -0.16 -2.03 -18.63
CA LYS A 116 0.69 -1.42 -19.66
C LYS A 116 0.65 0.11 -19.62
N LEU A 117 1.77 0.76 -19.96
CA LEU A 117 1.92 2.23 -19.89
C LEU A 117 1.21 3.01 -21.01
N ASP A 118 0.31 2.42 -21.74
CA ASP A 118 -0.40 3.03 -22.86
C ASP A 118 -1.86 3.43 -22.55
N GLY A 119 -2.16 3.66 -21.31
CA GLY A 119 -3.51 3.97 -20.85
C GLY A 119 -4.17 2.82 -20.07
N HIS A 120 -3.43 1.75 -19.76
CA HIS A 120 -3.90 0.59 -19.00
C HIS A 120 -3.17 0.40 -17.67
N GLN A 121 -2.52 1.45 -17.17
CA GLN A 121 -1.75 1.37 -15.92
C GLN A 121 -2.61 0.89 -14.75
N THR A 122 -2.04 0.05 -13.93
CA THR A 122 -2.66 -0.31 -12.64
C THR A 122 -2.67 0.92 -11.72
N PRO A 123 -3.80 1.32 -11.12
CA PRO A 123 -3.86 2.47 -10.23
C PRO A 123 -3.04 2.28 -8.96
N VAL A 124 -2.33 3.32 -8.54
CA VAL A 124 -1.65 3.39 -7.24
C VAL A 124 -2.65 3.67 -6.11
N GLY A 125 -2.29 3.35 -4.87
CA GLY A 125 -3.09 3.65 -3.69
C GLY A 125 -3.22 2.49 -2.71
N LEU A 126 -4.12 2.67 -1.75
CA LEU A 126 -4.52 1.63 -0.81
C LEU A 126 -5.90 1.11 -1.18
N TYR A 127 -5.97 -0.17 -1.40
CA TYR A 127 -7.18 -0.91 -1.73
C TYR A 127 -7.36 -2.10 -0.79
N TYR A 128 -8.41 -2.90 -1.03
CA TYR A 128 -8.69 -4.09 -0.23
C TYR A 128 -9.12 -5.24 -1.12
N SER A 129 -8.59 -6.43 -0.82
CA SER A 129 -8.99 -7.67 -1.52
C SER A 129 -10.45 -8.01 -1.25
N HIS A 130 -11.16 -8.49 -2.27
CA HIS A 130 -12.53 -8.96 -2.15
C HIS A 130 -12.89 -9.91 -3.30
N ASN A 131 -14.07 -10.53 -3.26
CA ASN A 131 -14.68 -11.29 -4.34
C ASN A 131 -13.72 -12.30 -5.02
N LYS A 132 -13.35 -13.34 -4.30
CA LYS A 132 -12.48 -14.42 -4.79
C LYS A 132 -13.28 -15.41 -5.63
N GLN A 133 -12.80 -15.71 -6.84
CA GLN A 133 -13.44 -16.64 -7.76
C GLN A 133 -12.44 -17.64 -8.34
N THR A 134 -12.90 -18.83 -8.67
CA THR A 134 -12.13 -19.82 -9.42
C THR A 134 -12.77 -20.12 -10.76
N ASN A 135 -11.94 -20.52 -11.75
CA ASN A 135 -12.40 -20.95 -13.07
C ASN A 135 -13.33 -19.92 -13.74
N CYS A 136 -12.90 -18.67 -13.77
CA CYS A 136 -13.67 -17.60 -14.37
C CYS A 136 -13.09 -17.12 -15.71
N VAL A 137 -13.92 -16.41 -16.45
CA VAL A 137 -13.52 -15.80 -17.73
C VAL A 137 -13.52 -14.29 -17.55
N LEU A 138 -12.35 -13.68 -17.67
CA LEU A 138 -12.21 -12.23 -17.70
C LEU A 138 -12.53 -11.74 -19.11
N VAL A 139 -13.36 -10.72 -19.22
CA VAL A 139 -13.80 -10.14 -20.47
C VAL A 139 -13.56 -8.65 -20.48
N GLY A 140 -12.87 -8.16 -21.48
CA GLY A 140 -12.68 -6.74 -21.79
C GLY A 140 -13.11 -6.41 -23.20
N PRO A 141 -12.93 -5.15 -23.66
CA PRO A 141 -13.33 -4.71 -24.99
C PRO A 141 -12.71 -5.53 -26.12
N ASP A 142 -11.48 -5.99 -25.94
CA ASP A 142 -10.62 -6.62 -26.94
C ASP A 142 -10.00 -7.95 -26.48
N PHE A 143 -10.39 -8.44 -25.31
CA PHE A 143 -9.91 -9.71 -24.78
C PHE A 143 -11.00 -10.56 -24.13
N ARG A 144 -10.79 -11.87 -24.15
CA ARG A 144 -11.55 -12.85 -23.40
C ARG A 144 -10.60 -13.96 -22.98
N VAL A 145 -10.31 -14.07 -21.68
CA VAL A 145 -9.30 -14.99 -21.17
C VAL A 145 -9.83 -15.78 -19.97
N PHE A 146 -9.53 -17.07 -19.96
CA PHE A 146 -9.82 -17.94 -18.82
C PHE A 146 -8.70 -17.84 -17.78
N VAL A 147 -9.07 -17.77 -16.49
CA VAL A 147 -8.15 -17.79 -15.36
C VAL A 147 -8.64 -18.80 -14.33
N ASN A 148 -7.69 -19.47 -13.66
CA ASN A 148 -8.00 -20.44 -12.61
C ASN A 148 -8.38 -19.76 -11.31
N TYR A 149 -7.76 -18.61 -11.02
CA TYR A 149 -7.93 -17.85 -9.78
C TYR A 149 -8.08 -16.37 -10.08
N TRP A 150 -9.03 -15.75 -9.42
CA TRP A 150 -9.27 -14.31 -9.43
C TRP A 150 -9.44 -13.79 -8.01
N ILE A 151 -8.80 -12.69 -7.67
CA ILE A 151 -9.05 -11.91 -6.46
C ILE A 151 -9.24 -10.46 -6.87
N SER A 152 -10.42 -9.91 -6.65
CA SER A 152 -10.73 -8.53 -6.95
C SER A 152 -10.05 -7.56 -5.99
N ILE A 153 -9.64 -6.39 -6.50
CA ILE A 153 -9.06 -5.30 -5.73
C ILE A 153 -9.86 -4.01 -5.94
N ILE A 154 -10.18 -3.68 -7.19
CA ILE A 154 -10.85 -2.44 -7.56
C ILE A 154 -12.10 -2.77 -8.39
N TYR A 155 -13.28 -2.52 -7.83
CA TYR A 155 -14.60 -2.58 -8.50
C TYR A 155 -14.88 -3.85 -9.32
N ASP A 156 -14.32 -4.99 -8.94
CA ASP A 156 -14.38 -6.25 -9.70
C ASP A 156 -13.83 -6.19 -11.14
N VAL A 157 -13.02 -5.17 -11.44
CA VAL A 157 -12.43 -4.94 -12.78
C VAL A 157 -10.91 -5.11 -12.75
N ILE A 158 -10.25 -4.68 -11.67
CA ILE A 158 -8.82 -4.86 -11.47
C ILE A 158 -8.61 -5.79 -10.29
N GLY A 159 -7.77 -6.79 -10.49
CA GLY A 159 -7.45 -7.78 -9.47
C GLY A 159 -6.19 -8.56 -9.76
N PHE A 160 -5.90 -9.49 -8.88
CA PHE A 160 -4.88 -10.52 -9.08
C PHE A 160 -5.47 -11.70 -9.83
N HIS A 161 -4.75 -12.23 -10.80
CA HIS A 161 -5.11 -13.49 -11.46
C HIS A 161 -3.88 -14.21 -12.01
N ASP A 162 -3.99 -15.51 -12.19
CA ASP A 162 -2.99 -16.30 -12.91
C ASP A 162 -2.94 -15.89 -14.40
N ALA A 163 -1.74 -16.00 -14.97
CA ALA A 163 -1.49 -15.63 -16.35
C ALA A 163 -0.65 -16.71 -17.05
N SER A 164 -1.26 -17.88 -17.26
CA SER A 164 -0.61 -19.07 -17.85
C SER A 164 -0.08 -18.86 -19.26
N TRP A 165 -0.55 -17.82 -19.96
CA TRP A 165 -0.04 -17.42 -21.27
C TRP A 165 1.29 -16.68 -21.23
N ARG A 166 1.77 -16.29 -20.02
CA ARG A 166 3.07 -15.63 -19.83
C ARG A 166 4.10 -16.61 -19.32
N SER A 167 5.28 -16.57 -19.92
CA SER A 167 6.45 -17.31 -19.46
C SER A 167 7.42 -16.44 -18.66
N VAL A 168 7.25 -15.11 -18.69
CA VAL A 168 8.15 -14.14 -18.04
C VAL A 168 7.34 -13.13 -17.24
N PHE A 169 7.82 -12.86 -16.03
CA PHE A 169 7.25 -11.89 -15.11
C PHE A 169 8.35 -11.01 -14.52
N GLY A 170 8.00 -9.78 -14.13
CA GLY A 170 8.94 -8.82 -13.59
C GLY A 170 9.61 -7.95 -14.64
N GLY A 171 10.58 -7.14 -14.22
CA GLY A 171 11.34 -6.24 -15.09
C GLY A 171 10.45 -5.23 -15.83
N GLU A 172 10.85 -4.87 -17.04
CA GLU A 172 10.18 -3.83 -17.83
C GLU A 172 9.12 -4.38 -18.80
N TYR A 173 8.66 -5.61 -18.64
CA TYR A 173 7.66 -6.21 -19.54
C TYR A 173 6.36 -5.40 -19.58
N TYR A 174 5.96 -4.81 -18.45
CA TYR A 174 4.75 -3.99 -18.37
C TYR A 174 4.76 -2.77 -19.28
N VAL A 175 5.94 -2.29 -19.69
CA VAL A 175 6.06 -1.11 -20.59
C VAL A 175 5.44 -1.38 -21.96
N ASN A 176 5.71 -2.54 -22.55
CA ASN A 176 5.29 -2.88 -23.90
C ASN A 176 4.30 -4.06 -23.98
N ASP A 177 4.33 -4.94 -22.98
CA ASP A 177 3.53 -6.16 -22.91
C ASP A 177 2.87 -6.30 -21.51
N GLY A 178 2.36 -5.19 -20.98
CA GLY A 178 1.60 -5.15 -19.73
C GLY A 178 0.19 -5.71 -19.88
N SER A 179 -0.52 -5.79 -18.76
CA SER A 179 -1.93 -6.15 -18.71
C SER A 179 -2.83 -4.95 -19.07
N HIS A 180 -4.15 -5.16 -19.04
CA HIS A 180 -5.16 -4.09 -19.13
C HIS A 180 -5.50 -3.47 -17.74
N GLY A 181 -4.55 -3.53 -16.80
CA GLY A 181 -4.70 -2.97 -15.45
C GLY A 181 -4.63 -4.00 -14.33
N CYS A 182 -4.91 -5.26 -14.59
CA CYS A 182 -4.80 -6.34 -13.62
C CYS A 182 -3.35 -6.67 -13.27
N ILE A 183 -3.14 -7.33 -12.16
CA ILE A 183 -1.83 -7.82 -11.74
C ILE A 183 -1.71 -9.29 -12.18
N ASN A 184 -1.04 -9.51 -13.30
CA ASN A 184 -0.74 -10.83 -13.82
C ASN A 184 0.29 -11.50 -12.92
N THR A 185 -0.07 -12.59 -12.32
CA THR A 185 0.71 -13.32 -11.32
C THR A 185 1.05 -14.72 -11.83
N PRO A 186 2.28 -15.24 -11.60
CA PRO A 186 2.61 -16.64 -11.93
C PRO A 186 1.64 -17.62 -11.26
N ASP A 187 1.28 -18.70 -11.94
CA ASP A 187 0.24 -19.66 -11.49
C ASP A 187 0.45 -20.15 -10.06
N ALA A 188 1.68 -20.53 -9.71
CA ALA A 188 2.00 -21.03 -8.37
C ALA A 188 1.84 -19.95 -7.29
N ALA A 189 2.28 -18.72 -7.58
CA ALA A 189 2.14 -17.58 -6.67
C ALA A 189 0.67 -17.17 -6.53
N MET A 190 -0.07 -17.13 -7.63
CA MET A 190 -1.50 -16.81 -7.62
C MET A 190 -2.31 -17.84 -6.84
N LYS A 191 -2.02 -19.13 -7.04
CA LYS A 191 -2.65 -20.21 -6.27
C LYS A 191 -2.39 -20.06 -4.78
N TYR A 192 -1.15 -19.78 -4.39
CA TYR A 192 -0.80 -19.54 -3.00
C TYR A 192 -1.55 -18.34 -2.43
N LEU A 193 -1.53 -17.21 -3.14
CA LEU A 193 -2.21 -16.00 -2.74
C LEU A 193 -3.72 -16.25 -2.56
N PHE A 194 -4.35 -16.94 -3.52
CA PHE A 194 -5.79 -17.24 -3.49
C PHE A 194 -6.22 -17.99 -2.23
N TYR A 195 -5.44 -18.98 -1.80
CA TYR A 195 -5.81 -19.78 -0.63
C TYR A 195 -5.41 -19.18 0.72
N ASN A 196 -4.51 -18.19 0.73
CA ASN A 196 -3.95 -17.63 1.96
C ASN A 196 -4.32 -16.17 2.23
N LEU A 197 -4.76 -15.43 1.22
CA LEU A 197 -5.23 -14.05 1.37
C LEU A 197 -6.70 -14.06 1.80
N ASP A 198 -7.01 -13.37 2.87
CA ASP A 198 -8.38 -13.21 3.35
C ASP A 198 -9.05 -12.00 2.68
N ASP A 199 -10.38 -11.97 2.61
CA ASP A 199 -11.11 -10.80 2.13
C ASP A 199 -10.88 -9.60 3.05
N ASN A 200 -10.93 -8.40 2.49
CA ASN A 200 -10.61 -7.14 3.16
C ASN A 200 -9.16 -7.00 3.64
N THR A 201 -8.23 -7.82 3.12
CA THR A 201 -6.81 -7.61 3.35
C THR A 201 -6.36 -6.36 2.61
N PRO A 202 -5.62 -5.43 3.27
CA PRO A 202 -5.05 -4.25 2.61
C PRO A 202 -4.10 -4.63 1.47
N VAL A 203 -4.22 -3.91 0.36
CA VAL A 203 -3.36 -4.01 -0.82
C VAL A 203 -2.79 -2.64 -1.12
N LEU A 204 -1.50 -2.47 -0.89
CA LEU A 204 -0.76 -1.25 -1.17
C LEU A 204 -0.15 -1.36 -2.56
N MET A 205 -0.49 -0.43 -3.43
CA MET A 205 0.01 -0.35 -4.81
C MET A 205 0.73 0.98 -5.01
N TYR A 206 2.00 0.93 -5.39
CA TYR A 206 2.84 2.12 -5.45
C TYR A 206 3.93 2.00 -6.53
N GLY A 207 4.52 3.15 -6.91
CA GLY A 207 5.57 3.25 -7.91
C GLY A 207 5.19 4.15 -9.08
N ARG A 208 6.04 4.24 -10.11
CA ARG A 208 5.92 5.21 -11.21
C ARG A 208 4.88 4.88 -12.26
N ASN A 209 4.17 3.79 -12.10
CA ASN A 209 3.13 3.39 -13.06
C ASN A 209 1.85 4.22 -12.88
N THR A 210 1.97 5.54 -12.89
CA THR A 210 0.85 6.45 -12.62
C THR A 210 0.21 6.95 -13.91
N TRP A 211 -1.12 6.97 -13.95
CA TRP A 211 -1.93 7.56 -15.02
C TRP A 211 -1.86 9.09 -15.07
N TYR A 212 -1.28 9.70 -14.08
CA TYR A 212 -1.28 11.13 -13.86
C TYR A 212 0.09 11.57 -13.37
N ASP A 213 0.44 12.77 -13.73
CA ASP A 213 1.57 13.44 -13.10
C ASP A 213 1.20 13.72 -11.65
N VAL A 214 1.88 13.06 -10.70
CA VAL A 214 1.67 13.29 -9.25
C VAL A 214 1.93 14.74 -8.86
N ASN A 215 2.63 15.51 -9.68
CA ASN A 215 2.88 16.93 -9.49
C ASN A 215 1.77 17.81 -10.09
N ASP A 216 0.80 17.23 -10.81
CA ASP A 216 -0.38 17.97 -11.28
C ASP A 216 -1.44 17.98 -10.19
N PRO A 217 -1.69 19.12 -9.51
CA PRO A 217 -2.68 19.21 -8.43
C PRO A 217 -4.12 18.99 -8.93
N SER A 218 -4.35 19.01 -10.23
CA SER A 218 -5.66 18.70 -10.82
C SER A 218 -5.82 17.20 -11.13
N ALA A 219 -4.75 16.44 -11.10
CA ALA A 219 -4.77 14.99 -11.28
C ALA A 219 -5.30 14.32 -10.01
N SER A 220 -6.54 13.87 -10.05
CA SER A 220 -7.14 13.09 -8.97
C SER A 220 -7.56 11.72 -9.51
N PRO A 221 -7.16 10.62 -8.86
CA PRO A 221 -7.61 9.29 -9.27
C PRO A 221 -9.13 9.11 -9.11
N VAL A 222 -9.77 9.96 -8.32
CA VAL A 222 -11.22 9.93 -8.07
C VAL A 222 -12.02 10.63 -9.18
N THR A 223 -11.40 11.50 -9.98
CA THR A 223 -12.10 12.31 -10.99
C THR A 223 -12.01 11.74 -12.40
N LYS A 224 -11.12 10.80 -12.65
CA LYS A 224 -11.08 10.05 -13.91
C LYS A 224 -11.31 8.59 -13.57
N ASP A 225 -12.46 8.08 -13.97
CA ASP A 225 -12.71 6.64 -13.92
C ASP A 225 -11.57 5.93 -14.66
N PRO A 226 -10.63 5.27 -13.96
CA PRO A 226 -9.45 4.69 -14.60
C PRO A 226 -9.80 3.51 -15.51
N ILE A 227 -11.05 3.08 -15.50
CA ILE A 227 -11.47 1.81 -16.08
C ILE A 227 -12.22 2.00 -17.40
N HIS A 228 -12.84 3.14 -17.62
CA HIS A 228 -13.75 3.24 -18.77
C HIS A 228 -13.53 4.41 -19.73
N GLY A 229 -12.76 5.42 -19.39
CA GLY A 229 -12.76 6.64 -20.22
C GLY A 229 -14.16 7.17 -20.47
N GLN A 230 -15.18 6.64 -19.79
CA GLN A 230 -16.58 6.97 -19.89
C GLN A 230 -16.98 7.72 -18.64
N THR A 231 -17.33 8.97 -18.85
CA THR A 231 -18.08 9.75 -17.85
C THR A 231 -19.28 8.92 -17.40
N ALA A 232 -19.36 8.63 -16.11
CA ALA A 232 -20.57 8.12 -15.51
C ALA A 232 -21.72 9.09 -15.90
N LYS A 233 -22.69 8.55 -16.63
CA LYS A 233 -23.94 9.25 -16.93
C LYS A 233 -24.89 9.09 -15.76
#